data_390e3261a4cf3c9e912ed7d76a34bd71
#
_entry.id   390e3261a4cf3c9e912ed7d76a34bd71
#
_cell.length_a   1.000
_cell.length_b   1.000
_cell.length_c   1.000
_cell.angle_alpha   90.00
_cell.angle_beta   90.00
_cell.angle_gamma   90.00
#
_symmetry.space_group_name_H-M   'P 1'
#
loop_
_entity.id
_entity.type
_entity.pdbx_description
1 polymer ?
#
loop_
_entity_poly.entity_id
_entity_poly.type
_entity_poly.pdbx_seq_one_letter_code
_entity_poly.pdbx_strand_id
1 'polypeptide(L)'
;MKKHVLLTTVTLALGLSWVGCNKSGKLNTTSKFTAPAGAMEFKLKWPVGERIVQSLDFKVTSEMTVPNQPAPIKQDITMGQEYGLTVLKEDPDGGHEVELEFLSVRMKMDQGGKTMIDYDSAKKSTGDKANPVAGPVAAMFQKIIGAKIQYFMDASNQVERIEGVDALVGRLTTGGAADMSTVFKSMFNEGYLKQVMDGSRYLPSKAVQPGDTWPIQMEIVMGPLGTMNVDNTITFQSWEQRGKRNCARLEFQGSFKSNPDSDAKMAGMSMSISDGNTSGVAWFDPELGMVIDTTMNQDMKMNMTMPVNQRGNAAGKTQTITSLMKQEINIKLESVK
;
A
#
# COMPACT_ATOMS: atom_id res chain seq x y z
N MET A 1 10.82 10.50 35.39
CA MET A 1 10.61 10.89 33.98
C MET A 1 10.30 9.61 33.21
N LYS A 2 9.02 9.36 32.94
CA LYS A 2 8.58 8.21 32.13
C LYS A 2 8.87 8.55 30.65
N LYS A 3 9.92 7.95 30.08
CA LYS A 3 10.16 8.02 28.64
C LYS A 3 9.07 7.17 27.97
N HIS A 4 8.09 7.82 27.38
CA HIS A 4 7.15 7.18 26.48
C HIS A 4 7.96 6.65 25.27
N VAL A 5 8.09 5.33 25.20
CA VAL A 5 8.59 4.68 23.98
C VAL A 5 7.45 4.82 22.97
N LEU A 6 7.60 5.81 22.11
CA LEU A 6 6.71 6.03 20.97
C LEU A 6 7.09 4.99 19.92
N LEU A 7 6.46 3.83 19.99
CA LEU A 7 6.59 2.79 18.98
C LEU A 7 5.71 3.18 17.81
N THR A 8 6.26 3.97 16.90
CA THR A 8 5.59 4.31 15.64
C THR A 8 5.69 3.08 14.74
N THR A 9 4.68 2.21 14.82
CA THR A 9 4.52 1.16 13.84
C THR A 9 4.16 1.85 12.52
N VAL A 10 5.14 2.05 11.66
CA VAL A 10 4.90 2.46 10.28
C VAL A 10 4.27 1.26 9.61
N THR A 11 2.95 1.25 9.54
CA THR A 11 2.20 0.23 8.83
C THR A 11 2.47 0.46 7.35
N LEU A 12 3.29 -0.40 6.78
CA LEU A 12 3.49 -0.47 5.35
C LEU A 12 2.16 -0.97 4.76
N ALA A 13 1.40 -0.10 4.13
CA ALA A 13 0.31 -0.53 3.28
C ALA A 13 0.95 -1.34 2.16
N LEU A 14 0.86 -2.67 2.27
CA LEU A 14 1.08 -3.57 1.14
C LEU A 14 -0.04 -3.28 0.14
N GLY A 15 0.10 -2.15 -0.54
CA GLY A 15 -0.76 -1.78 -1.63
C GLY A 15 -0.52 -2.76 -2.76
N LEU A 16 -1.31 -3.80 -2.81
CA LEU A 16 -1.71 -4.37 -4.08
C LEU A 16 -2.31 -3.20 -4.84
N SER A 17 -1.56 -2.62 -5.78
CA SER A 17 -1.98 -1.46 -6.58
C SER A 17 -3.06 -1.87 -7.57
N TRP A 18 -4.22 -2.24 -7.03
CA TRP A 18 -5.46 -2.43 -7.75
C TRP A 18 -6.30 -1.18 -7.50
N VAL A 19 -6.60 -0.48 -8.52
CA VAL A 19 -7.18 0.87 -8.52
C VAL A 19 -8.69 0.84 -8.58
N GLY A 20 -9.37 1.68 -7.81
CA GLY A 20 -10.79 1.69 -7.86
C GLY A 20 -11.65 2.82 -7.28
N CYS A 21 -12.89 2.98 -7.71
CA CYS A 21 -13.82 4.09 -7.44
C CYS A 21 -15.18 3.75 -6.82
N ASN A 22 -15.64 4.46 -5.77
CA ASN A 22 -17.09 4.62 -5.55
C ASN A 22 -17.49 5.91 -4.82
N LYS A 23 -18.44 6.66 -5.42
CA LYS A 23 -19.46 7.44 -4.67
C LYS A 23 -20.78 6.75 -4.90
N SER A 24 -21.49 6.37 -3.84
CA SER A 24 -22.85 5.85 -3.89
C SER A 24 -23.82 6.95 -4.32
N GLY A 25 -23.90 7.19 -5.62
CA GLY A 25 -25.01 7.90 -6.25
C GLY A 25 -26.11 6.86 -6.55
N LYS A 26 -27.34 7.13 -6.14
CA LYS A 26 -28.49 6.31 -6.59
C LYS A 26 -28.52 6.33 -8.10
N LEU A 27 -28.16 5.19 -8.71
CA LEU A 27 -28.21 4.98 -10.15
C LEU A 27 -29.66 4.71 -10.56
N ASN A 28 -30.22 5.64 -11.33
CA ASN A 28 -31.40 5.33 -12.17
C ASN A 28 -30.94 4.46 -13.32
N THR A 29 -31.19 3.16 -13.20
CA THR A 29 -30.83 2.14 -14.18
C THR A 29 -31.93 1.99 -15.23
N THR A 30 -31.65 2.41 -16.46
CA THR A 30 -32.41 1.98 -17.65
C THR A 30 -31.56 1.75 -18.91
N SER A 31 -30.28 1.47 -18.78
CA SER A 31 -29.52 0.84 -19.87
C SER A 31 -29.43 -0.67 -19.59
N LYS A 32 -29.89 -1.51 -20.53
CA LYS A 32 -29.68 -2.96 -20.44
C LYS A 32 -28.19 -3.22 -20.52
N PHE A 33 -27.55 -3.49 -19.36
CA PHE A 33 -26.21 -4.01 -19.34
C PHE A 33 -26.17 -5.38 -20.04
N THR A 34 -25.33 -5.52 -21.04
CA THR A 34 -25.05 -6.81 -21.68
C THR A 34 -23.65 -7.22 -21.34
N ALA A 35 -23.50 -8.29 -20.58
CA ALA A 35 -22.19 -8.86 -20.28
C ALA A 35 -21.49 -9.31 -21.58
N PRO A 36 -20.18 -9.10 -21.73
CA PRO A 36 -19.42 -9.70 -22.81
C PRO A 36 -19.61 -11.20 -22.87
N ALA A 37 -19.74 -11.76 -24.08
CA ALA A 37 -19.91 -13.19 -24.26
C ALA A 37 -18.55 -13.88 -24.38
N GLY A 38 -18.41 -15.05 -23.73
CA GLY A 38 -17.22 -15.90 -23.80
C GLY A 38 -16.08 -15.48 -22.86
N ALA A 39 -14.95 -16.16 -23.01
CA ALA A 39 -13.75 -15.87 -22.25
C ALA A 39 -13.05 -14.63 -22.81
N MET A 40 -12.45 -13.82 -21.92
CA MET A 40 -11.75 -12.58 -22.25
C MET A 40 -10.35 -12.59 -21.66
N GLU A 41 -9.38 -12.09 -22.38
CA GLU A 41 -8.05 -11.79 -21.86
C GLU A 41 -8.06 -10.47 -21.07
N PHE A 42 -7.55 -10.49 -19.86
CA PHE A 42 -7.30 -9.28 -19.07
C PHE A 42 -5.89 -8.79 -19.33
N LYS A 43 -5.75 -7.58 -19.86
CA LYS A 43 -4.47 -6.96 -20.19
C LYS A 43 -4.41 -5.56 -19.60
N LEU A 44 -3.26 -5.20 -19.03
CA LEU A 44 -2.98 -3.82 -18.66
C LEU A 44 -2.84 -2.99 -19.93
N LYS A 45 -3.33 -1.76 -19.86
CA LYS A 45 -3.21 -0.77 -20.95
C LYS A 45 -2.72 0.54 -20.39
N TRP A 46 -1.88 1.18 -21.17
CA TRP A 46 -1.25 2.44 -20.79
C TRP A 46 -1.44 3.46 -21.92
N PRO A 47 -2.61 4.13 -22.00
CA PRO A 47 -2.90 5.08 -23.07
C PRO A 47 -2.00 6.31 -22.95
N VAL A 48 -1.16 6.54 -23.96
CA VAL A 48 -0.18 7.64 -23.99
C VAL A 48 -0.87 9.00 -23.92
N GLY A 49 -0.34 9.89 -23.09
CA GLY A 49 -0.85 11.24 -22.87
C GLY A 49 -1.99 11.31 -21.85
N GLU A 50 -2.57 10.20 -21.43
CA GLU A 50 -3.60 10.21 -20.39
C GLU A 50 -2.99 10.33 -19.00
N ARG A 51 -3.69 11.08 -18.14
CA ARG A 51 -3.42 11.19 -16.70
C ARG A 51 -4.52 10.50 -15.92
N ILE A 52 -4.14 9.47 -15.21
CA ILE A 52 -5.00 8.66 -14.37
C ILE A 52 -4.81 9.12 -12.93
N VAL A 53 -5.86 9.62 -12.27
CA VAL A 53 -5.81 10.01 -10.86
C VAL A 53 -6.49 8.94 -10.02
N GLN A 54 -5.80 8.54 -8.97
CA GLN A 54 -6.21 7.48 -8.06
C GLN A 54 -6.16 7.94 -6.62
N SER A 55 -7.10 7.48 -5.80
CA SER A 55 -7.04 7.60 -4.36
C SER A 55 -6.79 6.24 -3.71
N LEU A 56 -6.01 6.25 -2.66
CA LEU A 56 -5.75 5.13 -1.78
C LEU A 56 -6.14 5.55 -0.36
N ASP A 57 -7.14 4.90 0.20
CA ASP A 57 -7.53 5.05 1.59
C ASP A 57 -7.26 3.78 2.36
N PHE A 58 -6.63 3.88 3.51
CA PHE A 58 -6.52 2.75 4.40
C PHE A 58 -6.81 3.12 5.86
N LYS A 59 -7.39 2.17 6.54
CA LYS A 59 -7.68 2.22 7.96
C LYS A 59 -7.04 1.03 8.63
N VAL A 60 -6.30 1.28 9.69
CA VAL A 60 -5.65 0.25 10.51
C VAL A 60 -6.11 0.39 11.94
N THR A 61 -6.55 -0.71 12.52
CA THR A 61 -6.78 -0.85 13.95
C THR A 61 -5.79 -1.88 14.48
N SER A 62 -5.05 -1.54 15.54
CA SER A 62 -4.09 -2.45 16.13
C SER A 62 -4.20 -2.50 17.65
N GLU A 63 -3.97 -3.70 18.18
CA GLU A 63 -3.84 -3.96 19.62
C GLU A 63 -2.45 -4.54 19.89
N MET A 64 -1.61 -3.77 20.59
CA MET A 64 -0.24 -4.15 20.90
C MET A 64 -0.11 -4.63 22.33
N THR A 65 0.32 -5.87 22.51
CA THR A 65 0.64 -6.43 23.82
C THR A 65 2.13 -6.25 24.11
N VAL A 66 2.42 -5.44 25.12
CA VAL A 66 3.78 -5.16 25.59
C VAL A 66 4.01 -5.91 26.89
N PRO A 67 5.09 -6.72 27.03
CA PRO A 67 5.40 -7.40 28.28
C PRO A 67 5.48 -6.43 29.46
N ASN A 68 4.93 -6.84 30.61
CA ASN A 68 4.84 -6.04 31.84
C ASN A 68 3.92 -4.81 31.78
N GLN A 69 3.09 -4.68 30.75
CA GLN A 69 1.99 -3.72 30.75
C GLN A 69 0.65 -4.43 31.04
N PRO A 70 -0.23 -3.84 31.90
CA PRO A 70 -1.44 -4.52 32.34
C PRO A 70 -2.53 -4.60 31.27
N ALA A 71 -2.47 -3.78 30.23
CA ALA A 71 -3.45 -3.75 29.14
C ALA A 71 -2.77 -3.50 27.78
N PRO A 72 -3.34 -4.04 26.70
CA PRO A 72 -2.88 -3.74 25.34
C PRO A 72 -3.01 -2.26 25.02
N ILE A 73 -2.08 -1.76 24.21
CA ILE A 73 -2.16 -0.41 23.64
C ILE A 73 -2.98 -0.50 22.35
N LYS A 74 -4.08 0.25 22.31
CA LYS A 74 -4.91 0.38 21.11
C LYS A 74 -4.46 1.57 20.28
N GLN A 75 -4.37 1.36 18.96
CA GLN A 75 -4.02 2.38 18.00
C GLN A 75 -4.93 2.27 16.78
N ASP A 76 -5.46 3.41 16.33
CA ASP A 76 -6.21 3.55 15.09
C ASP A 76 -5.49 4.52 14.18
N ILE A 77 -5.26 4.12 12.94
CA ILE A 77 -4.65 4.94 11.90
C ILE A 77 -5.60 4.99 10.71
N THR A 78 -5.87 6.19 10.22
CA THR A 78 -6.49 6.39 8.91
C THR A 78 -5.53 7.19 8.05
N MET A 79 -5.30 6.75 6.83
CA MET A 79 -4.49 7.48 5.85
C MET A 79 -5.20 7.49 4.50
N GLY A 80 -5.17 8.63 3.83
CA GLY A 80 -5.61 8.77 2.46
C GLY A 80 -4.52 9.43 1.64
N GLN A 81 -4.34 8.98 0.41
CA GLN A 81 -3.41 9.51 -0.56
C GLN A 81 -4.11 9.67 -1.90
N GLU A 82 -3.75 10.70 -2.64
CA GLU A 82 -4.05 10.79 -4.06
C GLU A 82 -2.75 10.84 -4.84
N TYR A 83 -2.72 10.15 -5.95
CA TYR A 83 -1.59 10.17 -6.87
C TYR A 83 -2.08 10.18 -8.31
N GLY A 84 -1.28 10.79 -9.18
CA GLY A 84 -1.50 10.82 -10.62
C GLY A 84 -0.48 9.91 -11.32
N LEU A 85 -0.96 9.06 -12.22
CA LEU A 85 -0.14 8.31 -13.17
C LEU A 85 -0.31 8.97 -14.54
N THR A 86 0.78 9.40 -15.15
CA THR A 86 0.77 9.96 -16.50
C THR A 86 1.61 9.08 -17.40
N VAL A 87 1.01 8.56 -18.47
CA VAL A 87 1.73 7.79 -19.48
C VAL A 87 2.42 8.78 -20.42
N LEU A 88 3.75 8.89 -20.30
CA LEU A 88 4.53 9.90 -21.03
C LEU A 88 4.77 9.49 -22.47
N LYS A 89 5.08 8.23 -22.71
CA LYS A 89 5.32 7.68 -24.04
C LYS A 89 5.18 6.15 -24.07
N GLU A 90 5.07 5.63 -25.28
CA GLU A 90 5.25 4.21 -25.63
C GLU A 90 6.56 4.07 -26.41
N ASP A 91 7.38 3.10 -26.06
CA ASP A 91 8.61 2.81 -26.75
C ASP A 91 8.34 1.92 -27.99
N PRO A 92 9.22 1.91 -29.01
CA PRO A 92 8.99 1.16 -30.26
C PRO A 92 8.83 -0.35 -30.08
N ASP A 93 9.30 -0.90 -28.98
CA ASP A 93 9.18 -2.31 -28.59
C ASP A 93 7.92 -2.61 -27.77
N GLY A 94 7.06 -1.61 -27.55
CA GLY A 94 5.79 -1.74 -26.81
C GLY A 94 5.92 -1.52 -25.31
N GLY A 95 7.07 -1.08 -24.82
CA GLY A 95 7.25 -0.65 -23.43
C GLY A 95 6.64 0.73 -23.17
N HIS A 96 6.52 1.12 -21.90
CA HIS A 96 5.89 2.38 -21.50
C HIS A 96 6.73 3.13 -20.46
N GLU A 97 6.76 4.45 -20.58
CA GLU A 97 7.27 5.35 -19.55
C GLU A 97 6.08 6.00 -18.83
N VAL A 98 5.98 5.76 -17.51
CA VAL A 98 4.87 6.24 -16.67
C VAL A 98 5.42 7.07 -15.53
N GLU A 99 4.92 8.29 -15.36
CA GLU A 99 5.23 9.18 -14.24
C GLU A 99 4.16 9.06 -13.16
N LEU A 100 4.57 8.73 -11.94
CA LEU A 100 3.75 8.83 -10.74
C LEU A 100 4.05 10.14 -10.03
N GLU A 101 3.02 10.91 -9.68
CA GLU A 101 3.10 12.14 -8.90
C GLU A 101 2.22 12.04 -7.65
N PHE A 102 2.76 12.35 -6.48
CA PHE A 102 2.00 12.42 -5.24
C PHE A 102 1.23 13.75 -5.15
N LEU A 103 -0.10 13.69 -5.11
CA LEU A 103 -0.98 14.88 -5.19
C LEU A 103 -1.44 15.36 -3.83
N SER A 104 -1.88 14.45 -2.98
CA SER A 104 -2.34 14.78 -1.63
C SER A 104 -2.08 13.65 -0.64
N VAL A 105 -1.96 13.99 0.62
CA VAL A 105 -1.87 13.04 1.74
C VAL A 105 -2.69 13.57 2.91
N ARG A 106 -3.49 12.71 3.54
CA ARG A 106 -4.11 12.94 4.84
C ARG A 106 -3.78 11.80 5.77
N MET A 107 -3.56 12.08 7.05
CA MET A 107 -3.30 11.06 8.06
C MET A 107 -3.89 11.48 9.40
N LYS A 108 -4.60 10.55 10.04
CA LYS A 108 -5.00 10.66 11.43
C LYS A 108 -4.53 9.44 12.19
N MET A 109 -3.94 9.64 13.37
CA MET A 109 -3.51 8.59 14.27
C MET A 109 -4.03 8.87 15.67
N ASP A 110 -4.84 7.97 16.19
CA ASP A 110 -5.31 7.95 17.57
C ASP A 110 -4.62 6.81 18.33
N GLN A 111 -4.14 7.08 19.54
CA GLN A 111 -3.51 6.07 20.41
C GLN A 111 -4.00 6.24 21.87
N GLY A 112 -4.53 5.16 22.43
CA GLY A 112 -5.06 5.19 23.80
C GLY A 112 -6.15 6.25 24.02
N GLY A 113 -6.98 6.51 22.99
CA GLY A 113 -8.06 7.51 23.01
C GLY A 113 -7.60 8.97 22.83
N LYS A 114 -6.35 9.21 22.44
CA LYS A 114 -5.81 10.55 22.16
C LYS A 114 -5.36 10.63 20.72
N THR A 115 -5.71 11.72 20.04
CA THR A 115 -5.17 12.04 18.71
C THR A 115 -3.72 12.45 18.83
N MET A 116 -2.84 11.68 18.19
CA MET A 116 -1.40 11.91 18.15
C MET A 116 -0.99 12.66 16.87
N ILE A 117 -1.67 12.38 15.76
CA ILE A 117 -1.44 13.00 14.46
C ILE A 117 -2.80 13.30 13.84
N ASP A 118 -2.96 14.51 13.29
CA ASP A 118 -4.06 14.90 12.42
C ASP A 118 -3.48 15.85 11.37
N TYR A 119 -3.25 15.30 10.18
CA TYR A 119 -2.61 16.00 9.07
C TYR A 119 -3.44 15.87 7.80
N ASP A 120 -3.57 16.99 7.08
CA ASP A 120 -4.22 17.05 5.79
C ASP A 120 -3.46 18.05 4.90
N SER A 121 -2.85 17.58 3.82
CA SER A 121 -2.06 18.40 2.91
C SER A 121 -2.89 19.48 2.19
N ALA A 122 -4.21 19.26 2.04
CA ALA A 122 -5.13 20.25 1.43
C ALA A 122 -5.51 21.38 2.39
N LYS A 123 -5.29 21.20 3.70
CA LYS A 123 -5.55 22.22 4.71
C LYS A 123 -4.25 22.94 5.04
N LYS A 124 -4.29 24.28 5.18
CA LYS A 124 -3.16 25.00 5.77
C LYS A 124 -2.89 24.39 7.14
N SER A 125 -1.70 23.82 7.30
CA SER A 125 -1.30 23.13 8.52
C SER A 125 -1.55 24.00 9.75
N THR A 126 -2.57 23.66 10.52
CA THR A 126 -2.78 24.15 11.89
C THR A 126 -2.10 23.23 12.87
N GLY A 127 -1.19 22.35 12.37
CA GLY A 127 -0.51 21.34 13.16
C GLY A 127 0.07 21.97 14.41
N ASP A 128 -0.33 21.44 15.56
CA ASP A 128 0.19 21.86 16.86
C ASP A 128 1.72 21.67 16.85
N LYS A 129 2.44 22.78 16.61
CA LYS A 129 3.92 22.79 16.60
C LYS A 129 4.51 22.32 17.93
N ALA A 130 3.68 22.27 18.97
CA ALA A 130 4.05 21.77 20.29
C ALA A 130 3.97 20.23 20.38
N ASN A 131 3.32 19.55 19.42
CA ASN A 131 3.28 18.09 19.40
C ASN A 131 4.60 17.54 18.79
N PRO A 132 5.45 16.86 19.58
CA PRO A 132 6.77 16.41 19.12
C PRO A 132 6.70 15.33 18.02
N VAL A 133 5.54 14.74 17.75
CA VAL A 133 5.33 13.70 16.73
C VAL A 133 4.68 14.28 15.48
N ALA A 134 3.64 15.09 15.63
CA ALA A 134 2.86 15.61 14.52
C ALA A 134 3.67 16.53 13.61
N GLY A 135 4.53 17.38 14.17
CA GLY A 135 5.36 18.31 13.42
C GLY A 135 6.32 17.63 12.42
N PRO A 136 7.18 16.69 12.86
CA PRO A 136 8.06 15.94 11.95
C PRO A 136 7.31 15.15 10.88
N VAL A 137 6.19 14.50 11.21
CA VAL A 137 5.36 13.73 10.25
C VAL A 137 4.74 14.67 9.21
N ALA A 138 4.18 15.80 9.62
CA ALA A 138 3.64 16.80 8.70
C ALA A 138 4.73 17.35 7.75
N ALA A 139 5.90 17.67 8.26
CA ALA A 139 7.04 18.13 7.47
C ALA A 139 7.50 17.07 6.45
N MET A 140 7.45 15.80 6.82
CA MET A 140 7.74 14.68 5.91
C MET A 140 6.73 14.61 4.78
N PHE A 141 5.42 14.59 5.08
CA PHE A 141 4.39 14.53 4.05
C PHE A 141 4.42 15.73 3.11
N GLN A 142 4.71 16.93 3.60
CA GLN A 142 4.88 18.11 2.75
C GLN A 142 6.01 17.93 1.72
N LYS A 143 7.04 17.17 2.04
CA LYS A 143 8.14 16.87 1.11
C LYS A 143 7.79 15.82 0.05
N ILE A 144 6.80 14.97 0.32
CA ILE A 144 6.32 13.96 -0.63
C ILE A 144 5.43 14.62 -1.70
N ILE A 145 4.59 15.59 -1.33
CA ILE A 145 3.67 16.24 -2.26
C ILE A 145 4.44 16.87 -3.44
N GLY A 146 3.97 16.59 -4.66
CA GLY A 146 4.61 17.01 -5.91
C GLY A 146 5.93 16.29 -6.21
N ALA A 147 6.30 15.25 -5.45
CA ALA A 147 7.38 14.38 -5.83
C ALA A 147 6.95 13.47 -6.98
N LYS A 148 7.88 13.20 -7.90
CA LYS A 148 7.65 12.41 -9.08
C LYS A 148 8.61 11.24 -9.12
N ILE A 149 8.09 10.08 -9.53
CA ILE A 149 8.85 8.86 -9.77
C ILE A 149 8.48 8.39 -11.18
N GLN A 150 9.47 8.01 -11.98
CA GLN A 150 9.25 7.49 -13.31
C GLN A 150 9.50 5.98 -13.33
N TYR A 151 8.57 5.26 -13.94
CA TYR A 151 8.62 3.81 -14.14
C TYR A 151 8.80 3.55 -15.64
N PHE A 152 9.76 2.71 -15.98
CA PHE A 152 10.02 2.22 -17.32
C PHE A 152 9.62 0.75 -17.36
N MET A 153 8.60 0.46 -18.14
CA MET A 153 8.01 -0.88 -18.26
C MET A 153 8.31 -1.46 -19.63
N ASP A 154 8.53 -2.77 -19.67
CA ASP A 154 8.63 -3.52 -20.91
C ASP A 154 7.25 -3.77 -21.56
N ALA A 155 7.23 -4.40 -22.74
CA ALA A 155 6.01 -4.79 -23.45
C ALA A 155 5.13 -5.78 -22.68
N SER A 156 5.67 -6.45 -21.66
CA SER A 156 4.96 -7.37 -20.75
C SER A 156 4.40 -6.66 -19.52
N ASN A 157 4.55 -5.32 -19.43
CA ASN A 157 4.21 -4.47 -18.28
C ASN A 157 5.04 -4.78 -17.02
N GLN A 158 6.22 -5.36 -17.13
CA GLN A 158 7.15 -5.52 -16.03
C GLN A 158 8.00 -4.26 -15.87
N VAL A 159 8.20 -3.81 -14.65
CA VAL A 159 9.00 -2.62 -14.37
C VAL A 159 10.48 -2.97 -14.45
N GLU A 160 11.16 -2.51 -15.48
CA GLU A 160 12.59 -2.72 -15.69
C GLU A 160 13.44 -1.75 -14.88
N ARG A 161 13.04 -0.49 -14.80
CA ARG A 161 13.81 0.60 -14.20
C ARG A 161 12.90 1.63 -13.56
N ILE A 162 13.39 2.24 -12.48
CA ILE A 162 12.70 3.33 -11.77
C ILE A 162 13.67 4.50 -11.60
N GLU A 163 13.21 5.71 -11.87
CA GLU A 163 13.97 6.94 -11.67
C GLU A 163 13.23 7.87 -10.67
N GLY A 164 13.98 8.81 -10.06
CA GLY A 164 13.43 9.80 -9.12
C GLY A 164 13.40 9.34 -7.66
N VAL A 165 13.65 8.07 -7.38
CA VAL A 165 13.66 7.53 -5.98
C VAL A 165 14.71 8.21 -5.12
N ASP A 166 15.94 8.36 -5.62
CA ASP A 166 17.02 9.03 -4.86
C ASP A 166 16.70 10.49 -4.58
N ALA A 167 16.09 11.18 -5.51
CA ALA A 167 15.63 12.55 -5.33
C ALA A 167 14.54 12.66 -4.27
N LEU A 168 13.58 11.73 -4.26
CA LEU A 168 12.53 11.63 -3.23
C LEU A 168 13.15 11.36 -1.86
N VAL A 169 14.03 10.37 -1.74
CA VAL A 169 14.73 10.04 -0.49
C VAL A 169 15.57 11.21 -0.02
N GLY A 170 16.29 11.90 -0.92
CA GLY A 170 17.04 13.12 -0.63
C GLY A 170 16.15 14.22 -0.03
N ARG A 171 14.97 14.47 -0.61
CA ARG A 171 13.98 15.43 -0.07
C ARG A 171 13.52 15.04 1.33
N LEU A 172 13.22 13.76 1.58
CA LEU A 172 12.73 13.25 2.86
C LEU A 172 13.79 13.37 3.98
N THR A 173 15.05 13.16 3.64
CA THR A 173 16.16 13.12 4.62
C THR A 173 16.78 14.49 4.91
N THR A 174 16.49 15.51 4.12
CA THR A 174 16.97 16.88 4.36
C THR A 174 16.37 17.44 5.65
N GLY A 175 17.21 17.93 6.59
CA GLY A 175 16.76 18.61 7.81
C GLY A 175 16.79 17.77 9.09
N GLY A 176 17.60 16.70 9.17
CA GLY A 176 18.05 16.19 10.46
C GLY A 176 17.45 14.88 10.96
N ALA A 177 16.78 14.12 10.12
CA ALA A 177 16.29 12.77 10.47
C ALA A 177 17.25 11.67 9.97
N ALA A 178 18.53 11.73 10.33
CA ALA A 178 19.53 10.75 9.90
C ALA A 178 19.08 9.29 10.21
N ASP A 179 18.47 9.07 11.37
CA ASP A 179 17.97 7.76 11.77
C ASP A 179 16.80 7.28 10.88
N MET A 180 15.98 8.23 10.38
CA MET A 180 14.87 7.91 9.47
C MET A 180 15.33 7.70 8.02
N SER A 181 16.50 8.20 7.64
CA SER A 181 16.98 8.06 6.26
C SER A 181 17.20 6.61 5.84
N THR A 182 17.72 5.80 6.75
CA THR A 182 17.92 4.36 6.50
C THR A 182 16.57 3.64 6.34
N VAL A 183 15.58 4.00 7.15
CA VAL A 183 14.23 3.45 7.06
C VAL A 183 13.61 3.81 5.71
N PHE A 184 13.67 5.08 5.30
CA PHE A 184 13.12 5.51 4.00
C PHE A 184 13.83 4.86 2.82
N LYS A 185 15.17 4.79 2.83
CA LYS A 185 15.92 4.11 1.78
C LYS A 185 15.54 2.65 1.64
N SER A 186 15.23 1.97 2.73
CA SER A 186 14.81 0.57 2.69
C SER A 186 13.35 0.40 2.25
N MET A 187 12.47 1.36 2.56
CA MET A 187 11.07 1.35 2.12
C MET A 187 10.92 1.75 0.64
N PHE A 188 11.72 2.69 0.16
CA PHE A 188 11.72 3.17 -1.22
C PHE A 188 12.85 2.53 -2.04
N ASN A 189 13.24 1.27 -1.74
CA ASN A 189 14.21 0.58 -2.59
C ASN A 189 13.57 0.17 -3.91
N GLU A 190 14.38 0.18 -4.97
CA GLU A 190 13.92 -0.09 -6.34
C GLU A 190 13.30 -1.49 -6.48
N GLY A 191 13.88 -2.51 -5.83
CA GLY A 191 13.37 -3.88 -5.89
C GLY A 191 11.95 -4.01 -5.31
N TYR A 192 11.68 -3.35 -4.18
CA TYR A 192 10.33 -3.32 -3.60
C TYR A 192 9.35 -2.55 -4.49
N LEU A 193 9.74 -1.37 -4.97
CA LEU A 193 8.89 -0.55 -5.84
C LEU A 193 8.55 -1.26 -7.16
N LYS A 194 9.51 -1.94 -7.79
CA LYS A 194 9.27 -2.78 -8.98
C LYS A 194 8.21 -3.84 -8.70
N GLN A 195 8.32 -4.53 -7.56
CA GLN A 195 7.37 -5.58 -7.19
C GLN A 195 5.96 -5.04 -6.93
N VAL A 196 5.84 -3.89 -6.27
CA VAL A 196 4.54 -3.27 -5.95
C VAL A 196 3.85 -2.73 -7.20
N MET A 197 4.61 -2.20 -8.15
CA MET A 197 4.07 -1.61 -9.38
C MET A 197 3.79 -2.63 -10.49
N ASP A 198 4.25 -3.87 -10.36
CA ASP A 198 3.99 -4.94 -11.32
C ASP A 198 2.57 -5.50 -11.17
N GLY A 199 1.60 -4.78 -11.70
CA GLY A 199 0.18 -5.19 -11.71
C GLY A 199 -0.10 -6.42 -12.58
N SER A 200 0.81 -6.76 -13.51
CA SER A 200 0.63 -7.91 -14.41
C SER A 200 0.58 -9.26 -13.66
N ARG A 201 1.23 -9.33 -12.51
CA ARG A 201 1.27 -10.53 -11.64
C ARG A 201 -0.09 -11.00 -11.14
N TYR A 202 -1.06 -10.10 -11.11
CA TYR A 202 -2.40 -10.40 -10.58
C TYR A 202 -3.37 -10.83 -11.68
N LEU A 203 -2.99 -10.67 -12.95
CA LEU A 203 -3.84 -11.03 -14.07
C LEU A 203 -3.70 -12.50 -14.43
N PRO A 204 -4.77 -13.12 -14.97
CA PRO A 204 -4.70 -14.50 -15.44
C PRO A 204 -3.83 -14.60 -16.69
N SER A 205 -3.06 -15.68 -16.82
CA SER A 205 -2.19 -15.93 -17.97
C SER A 205 -2.92 -16.35 -19.26
N LYS A 206 -4.25 -16.56 -19.17
CA LYS A 206 -5.13 -16.99 -20.28
C LYS A 206 -6.47 -16.26 -20.19
N ALA A 207 -7.23 -16.30 -21.28
CA ALA A 207 -8.59 -15.81 -21.30
C ALA A 207 -9.46 -16.52 -20.25
N VAL A 208 -10.26 -15.74 -19.51
CA VAL A 208 -11.13 -16.20 -18.43
C VAL A 208 -12.56 -15.74 -18.62
N GLN A 209 -13.49 -16.47 -18.00
CA GLN A 209 -14.92 -16.17 -17.97
C GLN A 209 -15.43 -16.21 -16.52
N PRO A 210 -16.64 -15.68 -16.24
CA PRO A 210 -17.23 -15.79 -14.91
C PRO A 210 -17.25 -17.22 -14.38
N GLY A 211 -16.79 -17.42 -13.15
CA GLY A 211 -16.60 -18.71 -12.50
C GLY A 211 -15.14 -19.21 -12.52
N ASP A 212 -14.28 -18.70 -13.41
CA ASP A 212 -12.88 -19.11 -13.46
C ASP A 212 -12.09 -18.56 -12.26
N THR A 213 -11.10 -19.35 -11.85
CA THR A 213 -10.19 -19.01 -10.75
C THR A 213 -8.74 -19.18 -11.17
N TRP A 214 -7.83 -18.39 -10.55
CA TRP A 214 -6.39 -18.58 -10.70
C TRP A 214 -5.65 -18.26 -9.42
N PRO A 215 -4.56 -19.00 -9.13
CA PRO A 215 -3.72 -18.76 -7.96
C PRO A 215 -2.75 -17.61 -8.23
N ILE A 216 -2.41 -16.87 -7.16
CA ILE A 216 -1.34 -15.90 -7.11
C ILE A 216 -0.40 -16.33 -6.00
N GLN A 217 0.79 -16.78 -6.36
CA GLN A 217 1.84 -17.13 -5.41
C GLN A 217 3.04 -16.24 -5.69
N MET A 218 3.44 -15.47 -4.68
CA MET A 218 4.56 -14.55 -4.83
C MET A 218 5.34 -14.38 -3.54
N GLU A 219 6.58 -14.01 -3.70
CA GLU A 219 7.46 -13.56 -2.64
C GLU A 219 7.66 -12.05 -2.77
N ILE A 220 7.40 -11.30 -1.70
CA ILE A 220 7.56 -9.85 -1.65
C ILE A 220 8.72 -9.51 -0.73
N VAL A 221 9.76 -8.89 -1.26
CA VAL A 221 10.90 -8.41 -0.48
C VAL A 221 10.56 -7.07 0.13
N MET A 222 10.40 -7.02 1.44
CA MET A 222 9.98 -5.84 2.21
C MET A 222 11.17 -5.09 2.85
N GLY A 223 12.35 -5.21 2.26
CA GLY A 223 13.57 -4.58 2.76
C GLY A 223 13.91 -5.03 4.19
N PRO A 224 13.97 -4.10 5.17
CA PRO A 224 14.34 -4.45 6.55
C PRO A 224 13.31 -5.30 7.30
N LEU A 225 12.11 -5.47 6.73
CA LEU A 225 11.08 -6.37 7.26
C LEU A 225 11.23 -7.80 6.73
N GLY A 226 12.29 -8.05 5.93
CA GLY A 226 12.55 -9.36 5.33
C GLY A 226 11.67 -9.62 4.12
N THR A 227 11.37 -10.88 3.89
CA THR A 227 10.58 -11.36 2.78
C THR A 227 9.26 -11.91 3.27
N MET A 228 8.21 -11.71 2.51
CA MET A 228 6.86 -12.19 2.80
C MET A 228 6.37 -13.10 1.67
N ASN A 229 5.90 -14.28 2.02
CA ASN A 229 5.23 -15.18 1.10
C ASN A 229 3.73 -14.86 1.07
N VAL A 230 3.18 -14.71 -0.12
CA VAL A 230 1.76 -14.44 -0.37
C VAL A 230 1.18 -15.58 -1.21
N ASP A 231 0.06 -16.12 -0.76
CA ASP A 231 -0.68 -17.20 -1.43
C ASP A 231 -2.16 -16.80 -1.49
N ASN A 232 -2.60 -16.34 -2.65
CA ASN A 232 -3.95 -15.86 -2.90
C ASN A 232 -4.61 -16.65 -4.03
N THR A 233 -5.93 -16.69 -4.02
CA THR A 233 -6.76 -17.16 -5.12
C THR A 233 -7.65 -16.01 -5.56
N ILE A 234 -7.70 -15.75 -6.86
CA ILE A 234 -8.62 -14.79 -7.48
C ILE A 234 -9.69 -15.54 -8.23
N THR A 235 -10.94 -15.10 -8.10
CA THR A 235 -12.10 -15.64 -8.80
C THR A 235 -12.77 -14.53 -9.59
N PHE A 236 -12.97 -14.75 -10.89
CA PHE A 236 -13.84 -13.90 -11.70
C PHE A 236 -15.29 -14.23 -11.43
N GLN A 237 -15.98 -13.42 -10.61
CA GLN A 237 -17.34 -13.71 -10.16
C GLN A 237 -18.39 -13.39 -11.22
N SER A 238 -18.33 -12.18 -11.78
CA SER A 238 -19.37 -11.67 -12.66
C SER A 238 -18.92 -10.43 -13.43
N TRP A 239 -19.67 -10.09 -14.45
CA TRP A 239 -19.63 -8.77 -15.05
C TRP A 239 -20.56 -7.84 -14.29
N GLU A 240 -20.07 -6.64 -13.94
CA GLU A 240 -20.86 -5.61 -13.26
C GLU A 240 -20.66 -4.24 -13.92
N GLN A 241 -21.70 -3.44 -13.90
CA GLN A 241 -21.60 -2.06 -14.33
C GLN A 241 -21.14 -1.16 -13.17
N ARG A 242 -20.04 -0.44 -13.36
CA ARG A 242 -19.52 0.57 -12.45
C ARG A 242 -19.55 1.95 -13.11
N GLY A 243 -20.51 2.79 -12.71
CA GLY A 243 -20.79 4.03 -13.41
C GLY A 243 -21.21 3.73 -14.87
N LYS A 244 -20.39 4.16 -15.84
CA LYS A 244 -20.61 3.91 -17.27
C LYS A 244 -19.74 2.76 -17.83
N ARG A 245 -18.95 2.08 -16.98
CA ARG A 245 -17.96 1.08 -17.36
C ARG A 245 -18.46 -0.33 -17.08
N ASN A 246 -18.14 -1.25 -17.97
CA ASN A 246 -18.40 -2.67 -17.79
C ASN A 246 -17.16 -3.34 -17.21
N CYS A 247 -17.26 -3.78 -15.97
CA CYS A 247 -16.12 -4.27 -15.21
C CYS A 247 -16.27 -5.74 -14.84
N ALA A 248 -15.16 -6.47 -14.89
CA ALA A 248 -15.07 -7.78 -14.29
C ALA A 248 -14.95 -7.63 -12.76
N ARG A 249 -15.89 -8.21 -12.01
CA ARG A 249 -15.81 -8.30 -10.56
C ARG A 249 -14.95 -9.49 -10.18
N LEU A 250 -13.83 -9.21 -9.55
CA LEU A 250 -12.83 -10.17 -9.12
C LEU A 250 -12.85 -10.27 -7.60
N GLU A 251 -13.14 -11.43 -7.05
CA GLU A 251 -12.98 -11.70 -5.63
C GLU A 251 -11.63 -12.35 -5.38
N PHE A 252 -10.97 -11.97 -4.31
CA PHE A 252 -9.71 -12.58 -3.91
C PHE A 252 -9.71 -12.91 -2.43
N GLN A 253 -9.05 -14.00 -2.10
CA GLN A 253 -8.81 -14.43 -0.73
C GLN A 253 -7.50 -15.21 -0.64
N GLY A 254 -6.85 -15.14 0.51
CA GLY A 254 -5.62 -15.87 0.72
C GLY A 254 -4.95 -15.56 2.04
N SER A 255 -3.69 -15.93 2.11
CA SER A 255 -2.86 -15.77 3.30
C SER A 255 -1.48 -15.20 2.96
N PHE A 256 -0.84 -14.61 3.96
CA PHE A 256 0.53 -14.14 3.87
C PHE A 256 1.27 -14.30 5.19
N LYS A 257 2.56 -14.55 5.13
CA LYS A 257 3.44 -14.68 6.29
C LYS A 257 4.88 -14.33 5.95
N SER A 258 5.64 -13.88 6.95
CA SER A 258 7.08 -13.70 6.77
C SER A 258 7.77 -15.02 6.45
N ASN A 259 8.72 -14.96 5.52
CA ASN A 259 9.63 -16.08 5.29
C ASN A 259 10.57 -16.20 6.50
N PRO A 260 10.59 -17.35 7.22
CA PRO A 260 11.40 -17.52 8.41
C PRO A 260 12.91 -17.44 8.15
N ASP A 261 13.33 -17.71 6.92
CA ASP A 261 14.74 -17.67 6.51
C ASP A 261 15.20 -16.25 6.11
N SER A 262 14.28 -15.29 6.07
CA SER A 262 14.61 -13.91 5.74
C SER A 262 15.17 -13.17 6.96
N ASP A 263 16.35 -12.54 6.81
CA ASP A 263 17.02 -11.74 7.84
C ASP A 263 16.34 -10.37 8.03
N ALA A 264 15.12 -10.39 8.55
CA ALA A 264 14.35 -9.18 8.91
C ALA A 264 14.96 -8.51 10.14
N LYS A 265 16.02 -7.71 9.95
CA LYS A 265 16.69 -6.99 11.04
C LYS A 265 16.81 -5.51 10.71
N MET A 266 16.25 -4.66 11.55
CA MET A 266 16.40 -3.21 11.49
C MET A 266 16.90 -2.69 12.84
N ALA A 267 18.10 -2.12 12.90
CA ALA A 267 18.67 -1.50 14.10
C ALA A 267 18.64 -2.42 15.35
N GLY A 268 18.90 -3.73 15.17
CA GLY A 268 18.85 -4.72 16.25
C GLY A 268 17.45 -5.21 16.62
N MET A 269 16.42 -4.74 15.93
CA MET A 269 15.04 -5.25 16.03
C MET A 269 14.79 -6.28 14.93
N SER A 270 14.01 -7.31 15.24
CA SER A 270 13.45 -8.21 14.23
C SER A 270 11.93 -8.09 14.20
N MET A 271 11.35 -8.19 13.01
CA MET A 271 9.91 -8.13 12.82
C MET A 271 9.46 -9.30 11.97
N SER A 272 8.34 -9.93 12.32
CA SER A 272 7.77 -11.02 11.53
C SER A 272 6.25 -10.99 11.57
N ILE A 273 5.62 -11.36 10.46
CA ILE A 273 4.20 -11.68 10.39
C ILE A 273 4.07 -13.17 10.54
N SER A 274 3.48 -13.62 11.64
CA SER A 274 3.32 -15.04 11.94
C SER A 274 2.04 -15.64 11.34
N ASP A 275 1.03 -14.80 11.12
CA ASP A 275 -0.26 -15.18 10.55
C ASP A 275 -0.88 -13.94 9.91
N GLY A 276 -1.29 -14.06 8.66
CA GLY A 276 -1.92 -12.99 7.91
C GLY A 276 -2.92 -13.56 6.91
N ASN A 277 -4.13 -12.97 6.89
CA ASN A 277 -5.17 -13.30 5.96
C ASN A 277 -5.57 -12.06 5.17
N THR A 278 -5.93 -12.25 3.91
CA THR A 278 -6.43 -11.19 3.05
C THR A 278 -7.69 -11.67 2.32
N SER A 279 -8.61 -10.75 2.12
CA SER A 279 -9.79 -10.96 1.29
C SER A 279 -10.26 -9.63 0.71
N GLY A 280 -10.93 -9.68 -0.44
CA GLY A 280 -11.45 -8.46 -1.02
C GLY A 280 -12.12 -8.66 -2.37
N VAL A 281 -12.48 -7.53 -2.95
CA VAL A 281 -13.12 -7.43 -4.26
C VAL A 281 -12.44 -6.33 -5.06
N ALA A 282 -12.19 -6.60 -6.33
CA ALA A 282 -11.67 -5.62 -7.28
C ALA A 282 -12.55 -5.59 -8.54
N TRP A 283 -12.63 -4.46 -9.21
CA TRP A 283 -13.34 -4.30 -10.47
C TRP A 283 -12.36 -3.89 -11.57
N PHE A 284 -12.09 -4.83 -12.45
CA PHE A 284 -11.21 -4.63 -13.61
C PHE A 284 -12.03 -4.14 -14.81
N ASP A 285 -11.64 -2.99 -15.37
CA ASP A 285 -12.20 -2.46 -16.62
C ASP A 285 -11.31 -2.89 -17.80
N PRO A 286 -11.77 -3.81 -18.67
CA PRO A 286 -10.96 -4.30 -19.78
C PRO A 286 -10.82 -3.29 -20.93
N GLU A 287 -11.66 -2.26 -21.00
CA GLU A 287 -11.52 -1.18 -21.99
C GLU A 287 -10.37 -0.25 -21.58
N LEU A 288 -10.33 0.10 -20.30
CA LEU A 288 -9.25 0.91 -19.72
C LEU A 288 -7.97 0.09 -19.46
N GLY A 289 -8.10 -1.24 -19.33
CA GLY A 289 -7.00 -2.14 -19.05
C GLY A 289 -6.44 -1.99 -17.63
N MET A 290 -7.29 -1.65 -16.66
CA MET A 290 -6.88 -1.51 -15.26
C MET A 290 -8.02 -1.81 -14.30
N VAL A 291 -7.65 -2.05 -13.05
CA VAL A 291 -8.61 -2.09 -11.95
C VAL A 291 -9.03 -0.67 -11.60
N ILE A 292 -10.33 -0.45 -11.44
CA ILE A 292 -10.91 0.86 -11.17
C ILE A 292 -11.50 1.00 -9.77
N ASP A 293 -11.65 -0.09 -9.03
CA ASP A 293 -12.20 -0.11 -7.67
C ASP A 293 -11.69 -1.34 -6.91
N THR A 294 -11.22 -1.17 -5.68
CA THR A 294 -10.80 -2.28 -4.82
C THR A 294 -11.18 -2.00 -3.39
N THR A 295 -11.75 -2.99 -2.73
CA THR A 295 -11.84 -3.05 -1.27
C THR A 295 -11.15 -4.31 -0.79
N MET A 296 -10.17 -4.15 0.09
CA MET A 296 -9.39 -5.25 0.64
C MET A 296 -9.38 -5.17 2.16
N ASN A 297 -9.55 -6.31 2.80
CA ASN A 297 -9.43 -6.50 4.23
C ASN A 297 -8.25 -7.41 4.53
N GLN A 298 -7.46 -7.05 5.53
CA GLN A 298 -6.35 -7.86 6.01
C GLN A 298 -6.41 -7.95 7.54
N ASP A 299 -6.29 -9.18 8.03
CA ASP A 299 -6.08 -9.47 9.45
C ASP A 299 -4.68 -10.06 9.61
N MET A 300 -3.87 -9.56 10.54
CA MET A 300 -2.52 -10.07 10.73
C MET A 300 -2.06 -10.06 12.17
N LYS A 301 -1.21 -11.02 12.51
CA LYS A 301 -0.47 -11.09 13.76
C LYS A 301 1.01 -10.84 13.49
N MET A 302 1.52 -9.75 14.04
CA MET A 302 2.90 -9.33 13.92
C MET A 302 3.63 -9.46 15.24
N ASN A 303 4.86 -9.97 15.20
CA ASN A 303 5.76 -10.03 16.34
C ASN A 303 6.97 -9.12 16.06
N MET A 304 7.29 -8.27 17.03
CA MET A 304 8.47 -7.41 17.00
C MET A 304 9.35 -7.73 18.18
N THR A 305 10.58 -8.15 17.93
CA THR A 305 11.56 -8.44 18.97
C THR A 305 12.62 -7.35 18.97
N MET A 306 12.86 -6.74 20.13
CA MET A 306 13.81 -5.65 20.29
C MET A 306 14.72 -5.88 21.50
N PRO A 307 15.96 -5.33 21.49
CA PRO A 307 16.84 -5.36 22.64
C PRO A 307 16.26 -4.56 23.80
N VAL A 308 16.34 -5.09 25.00
CA VAL A 308 15.98 -4.36 26.23
C VAL A 308 17.18 -3.54 26.69
N ASN A 309 17.17 -2.22 26.43
CA ASN A 309 18.16 -1.29 26.96
C ASN A 309 17.87 -0.99 28.44
N GLN A 310 18.29 -1.86 29.34
CA GLN A 310 18.34 -1.54 30.78
C GLN A 310 19.71 -0.91 31.09
N ARG A 311 19.70 0.27 31.73
CA ARG A 311 20.89 0.83 32.35
C ARG A 311 21.37 -0.13 33.44
N GLY A 312 22.41 -0.91 33.17
CA GLY A 312 23.02 -1.86 34.08
C GLY A 312 22.87 -3.31 33.64
N ASN A 313 23.93 -3.87 33.09
CA ASN A 313 24.28 -5.30 32.96
C ASN A 313 23.21 -6.31 32.48
N ALA A 314 22.47 -6.05 31.44
CA ALA A 314 21.68 -7.07 30.76
C ALA A 314 21.92 -7.06 29.24
N ALA A 315 23.20 -7.16 28.84
CA ALA A 315 23.54 -7.44 27.45
C ALA A 315 22.91 -8.77 27.03
N GLY A 316 22.07 -8.74 25.98
CA GLY A 316 21.49 -9.92 25.36
C GLY A 316 20.03 -10.24 25.71
N LYS A 317 19.33 -9.48 26.57
CA LYS A 317 17.89 -9.67 26.79
C LYS A 317 17.11 -8.97 25.69
N THR A 318 16.20 -9.71 25.05
CA THR A 318 15.24 -9.19 24.09
C THR A 318 13.83 -9.19 24.68
N GLN A 319 12.98 -8.32 24.16
CA GLN A 319 11.56 -8.24 24.48
C GLN A 319 10.77 -8.39 23.18
N THR A 320 9.74 -9.23 23.20
CA THR A 320 8.84 -9.40 22.06
C THR A 320 7.52 -8.68 22.35
N ILE A 321 7.12 -7.84 21.42
CA ILE A 321 5.82 -7.17 21.36
C ILE A 321 5.00 -7.88 20.31
N THR A 322 3.79 -8.29 20.66
CA THR A 322 2.84 -8.87 19.70
C THR A 322 1.78 -7.83 19.37
N SER A 323 1.52 -7.65 18.08
CA SER A 323 0.46 -6.78 17.58
C SER A 323 -0.55 -7.60 16.77
N LEU A 324 -1.83 -7.45 17.10
CA LEU A 324 -2.94 -7.90 16.28
C LEU A 324 -3.42 -6.69 15.47
N MET A 325 -3.46 -6.82 14.17
CA MET A 325 -3.80 -5.72 13.26
C MET A 325 -4.94 -6.12 12.33
N LYS A 326 -5.86 -5.19 12.14
CA LYS A 326 -6.89 -5.25 11.09
C LYS A 326 -6.71 -4.05 10.20
N GLN A 327 -6.68 -4.30 8.91
CA GLN A 327 -6.48 -3.27 7.89
C GLN A 327 -7.58 -3.35 6.85
N GLU A 328 -8.16 -2.21 6.55
CA GLU A 328 -9.06 -2.01 5.42
C GLU A 328 -8.37 -1.08 4.42
N ILE A 329 -8.31 -1.50 3.17
CA ILE A 329 -7.68 -0.76 2.08
C ILE A 329 -8.72 -0.55 0.99
N ASN A 330 -8.91 0.71 0.58
CA ASN A 330 -9.76 1.07 -0.53
C ASN A 330 -8.92 1.85 -1.54
N ILE A 331 -8.91 1.36 -2.77
CA ILE A 331 -8.25 2.03 -3.89
C ILE A 331 -9.30 2.42 -4.91
N LYS A 332 -9.11 3.58 -5.62
CA LYS A 332 -10.17 4.21 -6.32
C LYS A 332 -9.71 5.07 -7.50
N LEU A 333 -10.24 4.81 -8.70
CA LEU A 333 -10.06 5.69 -9.87
C LEU A 333 -10.90 6.96 -9.70
N GLU A 334 -10.27 8.11 -9.55
CA GLU A 334 -10.96 9.39 -9.42
C GLU A 334 -11.22 10.04 -10.79
N SER A 335 -10.27 9.97 -11.71
CA SER A 335 -10.42 10.49 -13.06
C SER A 335 -9.42 9.90 -14.06
N VAL A 336 -9.78 9.92 -15.33
CA VAL A 336 -8.91 9.76 -16.49
C VAL A 336 -9.07 11.01 -17.35
N LYS A 337 -7.98 11.68 -17.72
CA LYS A 337 -7.98 12.96 -18.45
C LYS A 337 -6.97 12.90 -19.56
#